data_fa7a7176fdf5de88f06c3fb75f0848fe
#
_entry.id   fa7a7176fdf5de88f06c3fb75f0848fe
#
_cell.length_a   1.000
_cell.length_b   1.000
_cell.length_c   1.000
_cell.angle_alpha   90.00
_cell.angle_beta   90.00
_cell.angle_gamma   90.00
#
_symmetry.space_group_name_H-M   'P 1'
#
loop_
_entity.id
_entity.type
_entity.pdbx_description
1 polymer ?
#
loop_
_entity_poly.entity_id
_entity_poly.type
_entity_poly.pdbx_seq_one_letter_code
_entity_poly.pdbx_strand_id
1 'polypeptide(L)'
;YISYTDLIKGDFGNYSRHDASHSVTILNAITSILGRERIDNLNATDLWMLLHVAYGHDFGMPYTYDEMTEFWKKLKENDSEFSNFFYEAFNSDDEDLKNAASLIDEISGRIGMGKFKTENTTLLDECWMTKVHRSVSYLTMEYVRRKHAQRSMKSLENCGVIKDIGTSKIDRRFYKIIGKCFYMHGTYSYDEIMNMNKEEWDIESQKCHPRFIAFMLRIGDLLDLCEDRYDLVALKHYGKLPDISELYKKKHEAIEHVLYSTEKIEIIAKTSDEKVCKIIDAWFKYIHEEVNYLIAHWSEIVPSELGGCTMAEPYTEVYLNNVLYNSNPIP
;
A
#
# COMPACT_ATOMS: atom_id res chain seq x y z
N TYR A 1 15.58 1.43 8.55
CA TYR A 1 14.18 1.17 8.17
C TYR A 1 13.20 1.88 9.12
N ILE A 2 13.20 1.56 10.42
CA ILE A 2 12.23 2.08 11.39
C ILE A 2 12.14 3.61 11.38
N SER A 3 13.27 4.33 11.37
CA SER A 3 13.28 5.79 11.30
C SER A 3 12.67 6.37 10.01
N TYR A 4 12.68 5.59 8.92
CA TYR A 4 12.13 6.03 7.65
C TYR A 4 10.60 5.81 7.60
N THR A 5 10.12 4.70 8.16
CA THR A 5 8.68 4.45 8.28
C THR A 5 7.99 5.41 9.22
N ASP A 6 8.70 5.97 10.22
CA ASP A 6 8.16 7.02 11.10
C ASP A 6 7.87 8.34 10.36
N LEU A 7 8.54 8.62 9.22
CA LEU A 7 8.23 9.79 8.38
C LEU A 7 6.85 9.67 7.72
N ILE A 8 6.41 8.45 7.41
CA ILE A 8 5.09 8.20 6.81
C ILE A 8 3.97 8.69 7.71
N LYS A 9 4.12 8.55 9.04
CA LYS A 9 3.12 9.02 10.02
C LYS A 9 2.85 10.51 9.93
N GLY A 10 3.87 11.32 9.65
CA GLY A 10 3.74 12.78 9.58
C GLY A 10 2.94 13.24 8.37
N ASP A 11 3.18 12.65 7.21
CA ASP A 11 2.63 13.09 5.93
C ASP A 11 1.33 12.38 5.57
N PHE A 12 1.15 11.13 6.04
CA PHE A 12 0.04 10.24 5.68
C PHE A 12 -0.90 9.92 6.84
N GLY A 13 -1.08 10.84 7.77
CA GLY A 13 -1.96 10.63 8.92
C GLY A 13 -3.43 10.35 8.60
N ASN A 14 -3.85 10.59 7.36
CA ASN A 14 -5.19 10.25 6.84
C ASN A 14 -5.31 8.79 6.38
N TYR A 15 -4.20 8.07 6.30
CA TYR A 15 -4.16 6.68 5.83
C TYR A 15 -3.84 5.72 6.98
N SER A 16 -3.93 4.43 6.69
CA SER A 16 -3.53 3.40 7.62
C SER A 16 -2.04 3.51 7.97
N ARG A 17 -1.65 2.99 9.12
CA ARG A 17 -0.25 2.96 9.56
C ARG A 17 0.61 2.16 8.58
N HIS A 18 1.72 2.76 8.17
CA HIS A 18 2.79 2.12 7.42
C HIS A 18 4.10 2.18 8.22
N ASP A 19 4.00 1.90 9.52
CA ASP A 19 5.15 1.87 10.44
C ASP A 19 5.65 0.43 10.67
N ALA A 20 6.60 0.28 11.58
CA ALA A 20 7.17 -1.01 11.91
C ALA A 20 6.12 -2.05 12.37
N SER A 21 4.98 -1.65 12.92
CA SER A 21 3.91 -2.57 13.31
C SER A 21 3.26 -3.23 12.09
N HIS A 22 3.05 -2.49 11.00
CA HIS A 22 2.60 -3.03 9.72
C HIS A 22 3.54 -4.11 9.20
N SER A 23 4.84 -3.83 9.17
CA SER A 23 5.84 -4.82 8.74
C SER A 23 5.81 -6.10 9.59
N VAL A 24 5.62 -5.96 10.90
CA VAL A 24 5.49 -7.12 11.81
C VAL A 24 4.22 -7.92 11.50
N THR A 25 3.10 -7.25 11.21
CA THR A 25 1.85 -7.93 10.85
C THR A 25 1.98 -8.69 9.53
N ILE A 26 2.63 -8.12 8.52
CA ILE A 26 2.97 -8.80 7.27
C ILE A 26 3.76 -10.09 7.55
N LEU A 27 4.83 -10.00 8.34
CA LEU A 27 5.67 -11.15 8.68
C LEU A 27 4.91 -12.21 9.47
N ASN A 28 4.02 -11.81 10.37
CA ASN A 28 3.17 -12.73 11.12
C ASN A 28 2.18 -13.45 10.20
N ALA A 29 1.55 -12.75 9.25
CA ALA A 29 0.68 -13.37 8.24
C ALA A 29 1.45 -14.38 7.39
N ILE A 30 2.61 -14.00 6.86
CA ILE A 30 3.49 -14.90 6.08
C ILE A 30 3.88 -16.13 6.92
N THR A 31 4.30 -15.93 8.18
CA THR A 31 4.70 -17.02 9.07
C THR A 31 3.55 -17.97 9.37
N SER A 32 2.34 -17.45 9.55
CA SER A 32 1.15 -18.26 9.80
C SER A 32 0.76 -19.10 8.58
N ILE A 33 0.83 -18.52 7.38
CA ILE A 33 0.52 -19.19 6.12
C ILE A 33 1.55 -20.29 5.79
N LEU A 34 2.82 -20.00 5.96
CA LEU A 34 3.88 -20.99 5.70
C LEU A 34 3.96 -22.04 6.79
N GLY A 35 3.71 -21.67 8.04
CA GLY A 35 3.88 -22.49 9.20
C GLY A 35 5.35 -22.65 9.62
N ARG A 36 5.55 -23.04 10.87
CA ARG A 36 6.88 -23.12 11.50
C ARG A 36 7.84 -24.02 10.73
N GLU A 37 7.39 -25.19 10.31
CA GLU A 37 8.23 -26.16 9.61
C GLU A 37 8.81 -25.59 8.30
N ARG A 38 7.99 -24.91 7.49
CA ARG A 38 8.45 -24.27 6.25
C ARG A 38 9.38 -23.11 6.51
N ILE A 39 9.10 -22.30 7.54
CA ILE A 39 9.99 -21.21 7.95
C ILE A 39 11.36 -21.72 8.38
N ASP A 40 11.41 -22.80 9.16
CA ASP A 40 12.66 -23.40 9.62
C ASP A 40 13.46 -24.05 8.46
N ASN A 41 12.80 -24.38 7.34
CA ASN A 41 13.43 -24.92 6.12
C ASN A 41 13.84 -23.83 5.10
N LEU A 42 13.47 -22.57 5.31
CA LEU A 42 13.96 -21.48 4.48
C LEU A 42 15.45 -21.24 4.71
N ASN A 43 16.16 -20.95 3.64
CA ASN A 43 17.55 -20.54 3.75
C ASN A 43 17.70 -19.12 4.33
N ALA A 44 18.88 -18.79 4.82
CA ALA A 44 19.13 -17.50 5.47
C ALA A 44 18.92 -16.31 4.53
N THR A 45 19.19 -16.48 3.23
CA THR A 45 19.00 -15.43 2.22
C THR A 45 17.53 -15.09 2.02
N ASP A 46 16.67 -16.08 1.88
CA ASP A 46 15.23 -15.86 1.73
C ASP A 46 14.61 -15.22 2.99
N LEU A 47 15.00 -15.69 4.18
CA LEU A 47 14.58 -15.08 5.45
C LEU A 47 15.01 -13.61 5.54
N TRP A 48 16.27 -13.33 5.19
CA TRP A 48 16.80 -11.98 5.17
C TRP A 48 16.04 -11.09 4.17
N MET A 49 15.74 -11.62 2.99
CA MET A 49 14.97 -10.89 1.97
C MET A 49 13.54 -10.64 2.41
N LEU A 50 12.85 -11.62 3.00
CA LEU A 50 11.49 -11.45 3.54
C LEU A 50 11.43 -10.32 4.58
N LEU A 51 12.42 -10.26 5.49
CA LEU A 51 12.53 -9.15 6.43
C LEU A 51 12.68 -7.80 5.71
N HIS A 52 13.57 -7.73 4.73
CA HIS A 52 13.85 -6.49 4.01
C HIS A 52 12.65 -6.02 3.19
N VAL A 53 11.94 -6.93 2.52
CA VAL A 53 10.77 -6.56 1.74
C VAL A 53 9.60 -6.14 2.63
N ALA A 54 9.39 -6.80 3.77
CA ALA A 54 8.35 -6.41 4.70
C ALA A 54 8.56 -5.00 5.29
N TYR A 55 9.82 -4.64 5.61
CA TYR A 55 10.12 -3.33 6.19
C TYR A 55 10.33 -2.21 5.18
N GLY A 56 10.56 -2.53 3.91
CA GLY A 56 10.97 -1.53 2.92
C GLY A 56 10.00 -1.29 1.76
N HIS A 57 8.96 -2.11 1.61
CA HIS A 57 8.07 -2.02 0.44
C HIS A 57 7.39 -0.67 0.29
N ASP A 58 7.14 0.03 1.40
CA ASP A 58 6.50 1.34 1.46
C ASP A 58 7.47 2.54 1.49
N PHE A 59 8.75 2.33 1.23
CA PHE A 59 9.74 3.43 1.19
C PHE A 59 9.43 4.51 0.16
N GLY A 60 8.56 4.24 -0.77
CA GLY A 60 8.07 5.20 -1.73
C GLY A 60 6.95 6.11 -1.23
N MET A 61 6.40 5.86 -0.05
CA MET A 61 5.31 6.67 0.52
C MET A 61 5.78 8.07 0.96
N PRO A 62 6.86 8.25 1.73
CA PRO A 62 7.33 9.58 2.11
C PRO A 62 7.74 10.42 0.89
N TYR A 63 7.58 11.73 1.01
CA TYR A 63 8.07 12.69 0.03
C TYR A 63 8.68 13.92 0.72
N THR A 64 9.61 14.56 0.03
CA THR A 64 10.22 15.81 0.51
C THR A 64 9.47 17.02 -0.01
N TYR A 65 9.67 18.17 0.60
CA TYR A 65 9.16 19.44 0.07
C TYR A 65 9.67 19.76 -1.34
N ASP A 66 10.89 19.34 -1.65
CA ASP A 66 11.46 19.52 -3.00
C ASP A 66 10.75 18.63 -4.01
N GLU A 67 10.49 17.37 -3.70
CA GLU A 67 9.71 16.47 -4.56
C GLU A 67 8.28 17.00 -4.76
N MET A 68 7.62 17.43 -3.68
CA MET A 68 6.30 18.04 -3.77
C MET A 68 6.34 19.27 -4.71
N THR A 69 7.34 20.13 -4.55
CA THR A 69 7.52 21.30 -5.42
C THR A 69 7.70 20.91 -6.88
N GLU A 70 8.48 19.84 -7.15
CA GLU A 70 8.66 19.31 -8.51
C GLU A 70 7.37 18.73 -9.10
N PHE A 71 6.56 18.03 -8.30
CA PHE A 71 5.26 17.54 -8.76
C PHE A 71 4.35 18.70 -9.19
N TRP A 72 4.23 19.74 -8.36
CA TRP A 72 3.38 20.89 -8.65
C TRP A 72 3.90 21.78 -9.80
N LYS A 73 5.22 21.85 -10.02
CA LYS A 73 5.78 22.51 -11.21
C LYS A 73 5.35 21.78 -12.49
N LYS A 74 5.32 20.46 -12.48
CA LYS A 74 4.93 19.62 -13.60
C LYS A 74 3.45 19.74 -13.98
N LEU A 75 2.61 20.29 -13.10
CA LEU A 75 1.21 20.56 -13.44
C LEU A 75 1.05 21.49 -14.66
N LYS A 76 2.06 22.34 -14.91
CA LYS A 76 2.08 23.26 -16.08
C LYS A 76 2.61 22.59 -17.34
N GLU A 77 3.17 21.40 -17.24
CA GLU A 77 3.70 20.63 -18.36
C GLU A 77 2.60 19.70 -18.87
N ASN A 78 2.18 19.89 -20.10
CA ASN A 78 1.27 18.95 -20.73
C ASN A 78 1.94 17.57 -20.79
N ASP A 79 1.15 16.52 -20.53
CA ASP A 79 1.56 15.11 -20.56
C ASP A 79 2.53 14.65 -19.45
N SER A 80 2.71 15.42 -18.38
CA SER A 80 3.42 14.89 -17.20
C SER A 80 2.53 13.89 -16.43
N GLU A 81 3.15 12.92 -15.75
CA GLU A 81 2.39 11.96 -14.92
C GLU A 81 1.54 12.66 -13.85
N PHE A 82 2.03 13.77 -13.29
CA PHE A 82 1.30 14.52 -12.28
C PHE A 82 0.15 15.33 -12.89
N SER A 83 0.31 15.90 -14.09
CA SER A 83 -0.80 16.60 -14.77
C SER A 83 -1.91 15.64 -15.17
N ASN A 84 -1.57 14.44 -15.64
CA ASN A 84 -2.54 13.40 -15.95
C ASN A 84 -3.31 12.96 -14.70
N PHE A 85 -2.61 12.72 -13.59
CA PHE A 85 -3.23 12.42 -12.31
C PHE A 85 -4.17 13.55 -11.85
N PHE A 86 -3.74 14.80 -11.96
CA PHE A 86 -4.57 15.96 -11.57
C PHE A 86 -5.84 16.06 -12.41
N TYR A 87 -5.74 15.79 -13.72
CA TYR A 87 -6.90 15.74 -14.61
C TYR A 87 -7.85 14.58 -14.25
N GLU A 88 -7.33 13.41 -13.94
CA GLU A 88 -8.11 12.28 -13.43
C GLU A 88 -8.80 12.64 -12.11
N ALA A 89 -8.08 13.27 -11.17
CA ALA A 89 -8.64 13.72 -9.90
C ALA A 89 -9.79 14.70 -10.09
N PHE A 90 -9.65 15.65 -11.02
CA PHE A 90 -10.66 16.64 -11.35
C PHE A 90 -11.96 16.01 -11.91
N ASN A 91 -11.84 14.87 -12.61
CA ASN A 91 -12.96 14.14 -13.20
C ASN A 91 -13.35 12.89 -12.39
N SER A 92 -12.86 12.75 -11.18
CA SER A 92 -13.09 11.59 -10.33
C SER A 92 -14.52 11.50 -9.82
N ASP A 93 -15.00 10.28 -9.59
CA ASP A 93 -16.22 10.00 -8.82
C ASP A 93 -15.99 10.14 -7.31
N ASP A 94 -14.74 10.17 -6.85
CA ASP A 94 -14.38 10.51 -5.47
C ASP A 94 -14.54 12.03 -5.27
N GLU A 95 -15.60 12.41 -4.55
CA GLU A 95 -15.96 13.80 -4.30
C GLU A 95 -14.87 14.59 -3.57
N ASP A 96 -14.14 13.97 -2.64
CA ASP A 96 -13.06 14.65 -1.90
C ASP A 96 -11.89 14.95 -2.84
N LEU A 97 -11.54 14.00 -3.71
CA LEU A 97 -10.46 14.16 -4.69
C LEU A 97 -10.82 15.22 -5.73
N LYS A 98 -12.05 15.17 -6.23
CA LYS A 98 -12.60 16.15 -7.18
C LYS A 98 -12.67 17.55 -6.59
N ASN A 99 -13.16 17.68 -5.36
CA ASN A 99 -13.27 18.96 -4.67
C ASN A 99 -11.89 19.56 -4.41
N ALA A 100 -10.89 18.74 -4.03
CA ALA A 100 -9.53 19.19 -3.86
C ALA A 100 -8.91 19.70 -5.17
N ALA A 101 -9.06 18.97 -6.26
CA ALA A 101 -8.57 19.38 -7.58
C ALA A 101 -9.28 20.65 -8.09
N SER A 102 -10.61 20.72 -7.94
CA SER A 102 -11.41 21.89 -8.35
C SER A 102 -11.03 23.16 -7.59
N LEU A 103 -10.77 23.05 -6.29
CA LEU A 103 -10.30 24.19 -5.49
C LEU A 103 -8.94 24.71 -5.97
N ILE A 104 -7.99 23.80 -6.27
CA ILE A 104 -6.67 24.21 -6.75
C ILE A 104 -6.74 24.82 -8.15
N ASP A 105 -7.57 24.29 -9.04
CA ASP A 105 -7.80 24.85 -10.38
C ASP A 105 -8.39 26.27 -10.30
N GLU A 106 -9.43 26.46 -9.48
CA GLU A 106 -10.04 27.76 -9.26
C GLU A 106 -9.02 28.80 -8.77
N ILE A 107 -8.18 28.41 -7.80
CA ILE A 107 -7.15 29.30 -7.27
C ILE A 107 -6.09 29.62 -8.31
N SER A 108 -5.62 28.59 -9.04
CA SER A 108 -4.60 28.76 -10.07
C SER A 108 -5.08 29.69 -11.17
N GLY A 109 -6.35 29.57 -11.58
CA GLY A 109 -6.99 30.48 -12.54
C GLY A 109 -7.07 31.92 -12.03
N ARG A 110 -7.40 32.13 -10.75
CA ARG A 110 -7.47 33.47 -10.14
C ARG A 110 -6.10 34.13 -10.02
N ILE A 111 -5.06 33.38 -9.62
CA ILE A 111 -3.68 33.85 -9.53
C ILE A 111 -3.16 34.24 -10.92
N GLY A 112 -3.35 33.39 -11.92
CA GLY A 112 -2.93 33.62 -13.31
C GLY A 112 -3.57 34.82 -13.97
N MET A 113 -4.79 35.21 -13.56
CA MET A 113 -5.49 36.37 -14.05
C MET A 113 -5.20 37.67 -13.29
N GLY A 114 -4.32 37.67 -12.28
CA GLY A 114 -4.08 38.84 -11.43
C GLY A 114 -5.30 39.32 -10.65
N LYS A 115 -6.32 38.49 -10.50
CA LYS A 115 -7.61 38.81 -9.89
C LYS A 115 -7.67 38.70 -8.37
N PHE A 116 -6.54 38.57 -7.70
CA PHE A 116 -6.50 38.79 -6.26
C PHE A 116 -6.61 40.28 -5.93
N LYS A 117 -7.68 40.91 -6.37
CA LYS A 117 -8.10 42.20 -5.84
C LYS A 117 -9.03 41.95 -4.66
N THR A 118 -8.58 42.40 -3.54
CA THR A 118 -9.11 42.45 -2.20
C THR A 118 -10.41 43.24 -2.04
N GLU A 119 -11.41 43.01 -2.88
CA GLU A 119 -12.72 43.52 -2.59
C GLU A 119 -13.63 42.39 -2.15
N ASN A 120 -13.74 42.20 -0.83
CA ASN A 120 -14.68 41.31 -0.14
C ASN A 120 -14.37 39.82 -0.01
N THR A 121 -13.19 39.34 -0.26
CA THR A 121 -12.78 38.05 0.28
C THR A 121 -11.80 38.30 1.39
N THR A 122 -12.20 38.07 2.61
CA THR A 122 -11.30 37.88 3.74
C THR A 122 -10.41 36.68 3.44
N LEU A 123 -9.31 36.95 2.69
CA LEU A 123 -8.18 36.00 2.47
C LEU A 123 -7.58 35.51 3.80
N LEU A 124 -8.05 36.08 4.90
CA LEU A 124 -7.74 35.76 6.29
C LEU A 124 -8.84 34.91 6.95
N ASP A 125 -9.79 34.38 6.18
CA ASP A 125 -10.61 33.30 6.69
C ASP A 125 -9.66 32.10 6.88
N GLU A 126 -9.29 31.84 8.14
CA GLU A 126 -8.44 30.72 8.52
C GLU A 126 -8.89 29.40 7.86
N CYS A 127 -10.19 29.29 7.62
CA CYS A 127 -10.82 28.20 6.94
C CYS A 127 -10.30 28.01 5.49
N TRP A 128 -10.03 29.09 4.75
CA TRP A 128 -9.62 29.01 3.35
C TRP A 128 -8.17 28.53 3.20
N MET A 129 -7.24 29.10 3.97
CA MET A 129 -5.83 28.66 3.96
C MET A 129 -5.70 27.19 4.37
N THR A 130 -6.49 26.78 5.36
CA THR A 130 -6.56 25.39 5.79
C THR A 130 -7.11 24.46 4.68
N LYS A 131 -8.14 24.89 3.96
CA LYS A 131 -8.69 24.13 2.82
C LYS A 131 -7.67 23.97 1.71
N VAL A 132 -6.97 25.03 1.33
CA VAL A 132 -5.90 24.96 0.31
C VAL A 132 -4.80 24.02 0.74
N HIS A 133 -4.30 24.16 1.95
CA HIS A 133 -3.26 23.27 2.50
C HIS A 133 -3.70 21.82 2.49
N ARG A 134 -4.92 21.53 2.95
CA ARG A 134 -5.48 20.17 2.93
C ARG A 134 -5.60 19.62 1.50
N SER A 135 -6.07 20.42 0.56
CA SER A 135 -6.21 19.99 -0.85
C SER A 135 -4.86 19.69 -1.50
N VAL A 136 -3.87 20.56 -1.30
CA VAL A 136 -2.50 20.33 -1.80
C VAL A 136 -1.92 19.06 -1.20
N SER A 137 -2.00 18.90 0.12
CA SER A 137 -1.50 17.73 0.83
C SER A 137 -2.21 16.46 0.37
N TYR A 138 -3.54 16.48 0.28
CA TYR A 138 -4.33 15.32 -0.13
C TYR A 138 -4.01 14.87 -1.56
N LEU A 139 -3.96 15.80 -2.53
CA LEU A 139 -3.60 15.49 -3.91
C LEU A 139 -2.16 14.95 -4.02
N THR A 140 -1.23 15.55 -3.28
CA THR A 140 0.17 15.08 -3.28
C THR A 140 0.27 13.66 -2.71
N MET A 141 -0.37 13.42 -1.56
CA MET A 141 -0.39 12.11 -0.91
C MET A 141 -1.02 11.04 -1.81
N GLU A 142 -2.16 11.35 -2.43
CA GLU A 142 -2.86 10.41 -3.29
C GLU A 142 -2.05 10.07 -4.55
N TYR A 143 -1.37 11.05 -5.15
CA TYR A 143 -0.44 10.81 -6.24
C TYR A 143 0.72 9.91 -5.83
N VAL A 144 1.34 10.20 -4.70
CA VAL A 144 2.46 9.40 -4.16
C VAL A 144 2.00 8.00 -3.82
N ARG A 145 0.83 7.84 -3.18
CA ARG A 145 0.25 6.54 -2.84
C ARG A 145 0.05 5.66 -4.09
N ARG A 146 -0.45 6.22 -5.18
CA ARG A 146 -0.63 5.47 -6.45
C ARG A 146 0.69 5.05 -7.08
N LYS A 147 1.78 5.71 -6.75
CA LYS A 147 3.12 5.47 -7.30
C LYS A 147 4.10 4.84 -6.29
N HIS A 148 3.64 4.55 -5.04
CA HIS A 148 4.56 4.19 -3.96
C HIS A 148 5.40 2.95 -4.27
N ALA A 149 4.85 1.91 -4.85
CA ALA A 149 5.57 0.69 -5.20
C ALA A 149 6.73 0.96 -6.18
N GLN A 150 6.47 1.75 -7.24
CA GLN A 150 7.49 2.18 -8.19
C GLN A 150 8.54 3.10 -7.52
N ARG A 151 8.10 3.99 -6.64
CA ARG A 151 8.97 4.88 -5.88
C ARG A 151 9.84 4.11 -4.90
N SER A 152 9.29 3.08 -4.24
CA SER A 152 10.05 2.20 -3.35
C SER A 152 11.17 1.48 -4.09
N MET A 153 10.91 0.95 -5.28
CA MET A 153 11.95 0.36 -6.13
C MET A 153 13.04 1.38 -6.49
N LYS A 154 12.65 2.58 -6.96
CA LYS A 154 13.60 3.65 -7.32
C LYS A 154 14.41 4.15 -6.12
N SER A 155 13.82 4.19 -4.94
CA SER A 155 14.49 4.58 -3.70
C SER A 155 15.67 3.69 -3.39
N LEU A 156 15.57 2.38 -3.63
CA LEU A 156 16.71 1.46 -3.48
C LEU A 156 17.78 1.66 -4.55
N GLU A 157 17.40 1.97 -5.78
CA GLU A 157 18.38 2.20 -6.87
C GLU A 157 19.21 3.46 -6.65
N ASN A 158 18.59 4.51 -6.11
CA ASN A 158 19.21 5.84 -5.94
C ASN A 158 19.78 6.06 -4.53
N CYS A 159 19.55 5.13 -3.60
CA CYS A 159 19.81 5.39 -2.20
C CYS A 159 21.28 5.41 -1.81
N GLY A 160 21.72 6.59 -1.39
CA GLY A 160 22.81 6.72 -0.43
C GLY A 160 22.54 5.97 0.90
N VAL A 161 21.27 5.65 1.23
CA VAL A 161 20.90 4.82 2.39
C VAL A 161 21.63 3.46 2.37
N ILE A 162 21.86 2.90 1.20
CA ILE A 162 22.65 1.67 1.04
C ILE A 162 24.14 1.91 1.34
N LYS A 163 24.65 3.12 1.15
CA LYS A 163 26.05 3.47 1.49
C LYS A 163 26.24 3.62 3.00
N ASP A 164 25.18 3.96 3.72
CA ASP A 164 25.22 4.26 5.15
C ASP A 164 24.77 3.09 6.06
N ILE A 165 24.15 2.05 5.49
CA ILE A 165 23.86 0.81 6.22
C ILE A 165 25.14 -0.04 6.32
N GLY A 166 26.08 0.44 7.12
CA GLY A 166 27.17 -0.32 7.67
C GLY A 166 28.10 -1.04 6.68
N THR A 167 29.26 -1.32 7.11
CA THR A 167 30.43 -1.89 6.48
C THR A 167 30.28 -3.23 5.73
N SER A 168 29.09 -3.79 5.58
CA SER A 168 28.86 -5.01 4.82
C SER A 168 28.62 -4.69 3.35
N LYS A 169 29.47 -5.22 2.50
CA LYS A 169 29.33 -5.17 1.03
C LYS A 169 28.19 -6.09 0.59
N ILE A 170 26.94 -5.69 0.85
CA ILE A 170 25.78 -6.42 0.30
C ILE A 170 25.83 -6.25 -1.23
N ASP A 171 25.78 -7.35 -1.96
CA ASP A 171 25.86 -7.34 -3.42
C ASP A 171 24.72 -6.49 -3.99
N ARG A 172 25.06 -5.63 -4.95
CA ARG A 172 24.09 -4.78 -5.67
C ARG A 172 22.94 -5.57 -6.31
N ARG A 173 23.14 -6.84 -6.60
CA ARG A 173 22.12 -7.74 -7.15
C ARG A 173 20.95 -7.92 -6.18
N PHE A 174 21.21 -8.05 -4.88
CA PHE A 174 20.16 -8.16 -3.85
C PHE A 174 19.23 -6.97 -3.87
N TYR A 175 19.78 -5.76 -3.92
CA TYR A 175 18.98 -4.56 -3.94
C TYR A 175 18.11 -4.46 -5.18
N LYS A 176 18.60 -4.95 -6.33
CA LYS A 176 17.79 -5.02 -7.55
C LYS A 176 16.63 -6.01 -7.40
N ILE A 177 16.86 -7.16 -6.77
CA ILE A 177 15.83 -8.16 -6.53
C ILE A 177 14.81 -7.61 -5.52
N ILE A 178 15.26 -7.07 -4.39
CA ILE A 178 14.40 -6.46 -3.37
C ILE A 178 13.57 -5.31 -3.98
N GLY A 179 14.18 -4.44 -4.77
CA GLY A 179 13.48 -3.36 -5.46
C GLY A 179 12.40 -3.87 -6.42
N LYS A 180 12.66 -4.96 -7.15
CA LYS A 180 11.63 -5.62 -7.97
C LYS A 180 10.50 -6.19 -7.10
N CYS A 181 10.82 -6.82 -5.96
CA CYS A 181 9.79 -7.29 -5.03
C CYS A 181 8.92 -6.15 -4.51
N PHE A 182 9.53 -4.98 -4.20
CA PHE A 182 8.77 -3.78 -3.83
C PHE A 182 7.82 -3.33 -4.93
N TYR A 183 8.26 -3.33 -6.20
CA TYR A 183 7.40 -2.97 -7.32
C TYR A 183 6.24 -3.96 -7.48
N MET A 184 6.52 -5.26 -7.31
CA MET A 184 5.54 -6.31 -7.55
C MET A 184 4.38 -6.33 -6.55
N HIS A 185 4.53 -5.79 -5.33
CA HIS A 185 3.40 -5.76 -4.39
C HIS A 185 2.29 -4.80 -4.86
N GLY A 186 2.62 -3.76 -5.61
CA GLY A 186 1.66 -2.80 -6.17
C GLY A 186 1.24 -3.06 -7.62
N THR A 187 1.70 -4.14 -8.27
CA THR A 187 1.28 -4.49 -9.64
C THR A 187 0.06 -5.40 -9.63
N TYR A 188 -0.83 -5.23 -10.61
CA TYR A 188 -1.98 -6.13 -10.82
C TYR A 188 -1.67 -7.29 -11.77
N SER A 189 -0.48 -7.33 -12.36
CA SER A 189 -0.09 -8.33 -13.36
C SER A 189 0.59 -9.52 -12.69
N TYR A 190 -0.07 -10.67 -12.70
CA TYR A 190 0.58 -11.94 -12.33
C TYR A 190 1.72 -12.31 -13.27
N ASP A 191 1.60 -11.98 -14.57
CA ASP A 191 2.63 -12.27 -15.55
C ASP A 191 3.95 -11.60 -15.20
N GLU A 192 3.93 -10.37 -14.69
CA GLU A 192 5.15 -9.67 -14.26
C GLU A 192 5.83 -10.39 -13.10
N ILE A 193 5.07 -10.87 -12.12
CA ILE A 193 5.61 -11.64 -10.99
C ILE A 193 6.12 -13.00 -11.48
N MET A 194 5.37 -13.70 -12.34
CA MET A 194 5.75 -14.99 -12.88
C MET A 194 6.97 -14.92 -13.81
N ASN A 195 7.25 -13.75 -14.39
CA ASN A 195 8.48 -13.49 -15.15
C ASN A 195 9.70 -13.24 -14.25
N MET A 196 9.53 -13.07 -12.92
CA MET A 196 10.66 -13.08 -12.01
C MET A 196 11.28 -14.49 -11.96
N ASN A 197 12.60 -14.55 -11.74
CA ASN A 197 13.26 -15.85 -11.60
C ASN A 197 12.70 -16.61 -10.38
N LYS A 198 12.40 -17.89 -10.59
CA LYS A 198 12.00 -18.78 -9.50
C LYS A 198 13.16 -18.94 -8.50
N GLU A 199 14.37 -19.14 -9.03
CA GLU A 199 15.60 -19.26 -8.27
C GLU A 199 16.68 -18.37 -8.90
N GLU A 200 17.49 -17.74 -8.06
CA GLU A 200 18.75 -17.09 -8.44
C GLU A 200 19.89 -17.66 -7.60
N TRP A 201 20.99 -17.94 -8.27
CA TRP A 201 22.19 -18.51 -7.68
C TRP A 201 23.30 -17.47 -7.55
N ASP A 202 24.29 -17.79 -6.73
CA ASP A 202 25.54 -17.04 -6.58
C ASP A 202 25.45 -15.70 -5.85
N ILE A 203 24.53 -15.64 -4.90
CA ILE A 203 24.58 -14.57 -3.93
C ILE A 203 25.29 -15.12 -2.70
N GLU A 204 26.60 -14.90 -2.60
CA GLU A 204 27.46 -15.45 -1.54
C GLU A 204 27.34 -17.00 -1.37
N SER A 205 27.23 -17.70 -2.53
CA SER A 205 27.06 -19.16 -2.60
C SER A 205 25.74 -19.68 -2.06
N GLN A 206 24.72 -18.85 -1.94
CA GLN A 206 23.36 -19.25 -1.54
C GLN A 206 22.35 -19.01 -2.67
N LYS A 207 21.30 -19.80 -2.65
CA LYS A 207 20.12 -19.55 -3.48
C LYS A 207 19.25 -18.47 -2.88
N CYS A 208 18.52 -17.73 -3.73
CA CYS A 208 17.36 -16.97 -3.32
C CYS A 208 16.19 -17.23 -4.28
N HIS A 209 14.98 -16.97 -3.81
CA HIS A 209 13.74 -17.24 -4.53
C HIS A 209 12.93 -15.95 -4.75
N PRO A 210 13.31 -15.10 -5.73
CA PRO A 210 12.72 -13.77 -5.93
C PRO A 210 11.21 -13.79 -6.12
N ARG A 211 10.70 -14.72 -6.91
CA ARG A 211 9.26 -14.87 -7.18
C ARG A 211 8.49 -15.20 -5.90
N PHE A 212 9.00 -16.13 -5.11
CA PHE A 212 8.43 -16.48 -3.82
C PHE A 212 8.39 -15.30 -2.85
N ILE A 213 9.50 -14.56 -2.72
CA ILE A 213 9.59 -13.37 -1.87
C ILE A 213 8.55 -12.31 -2.27
N ALA A 214 8.44 -12.03 -3.58
CA ALA A 214 7.47 -11.06 -4.09
C ALA A 214 6.02 -11.48 -3.81
N PHE A 215 5.70 -12.76 -3.99
CA PHE A 215 4.35 -13.27 -3.69
C PHE A 215 4.04 -13.25 -2.21
N MET A 216 4.98 -13.64 -1.35
CA MET A 216 4.78 -13.61 0.10
C MET A 216 4.58 -12.19 0.62
N LEU A 217 5.35 -11.22 0.11
CA LEU A 217 5.13 -9.81 0.44
C LEU A 217 3.71 -9.39 0.06
N ARG A 218 3.30 -9.66 -1.17
CA ARG A 218 1.99 -9.25 -1.70
C ARG A 218 0.83 -9.83 -0.89
N ILE A 219 0.88 -11.12 -0.57
CA ILE A 219 -0.15 -11.76 0.26
C ILE A 219 -0.08 -11.26 1.70
N GLY A 220 1.11 -11.14 2.28
CA GLY A 220 1.26 -10.64 3.64
C GLY A 220 0.73 -9.23 3.82
N ASP A 221 0.97 -8.33 2.86
CA ASP A 221 0.45 -6.96 2.86
C ASP A 221 -1.08 -6.94 2.71
N LEU A 222 -1.62 -7.75 1.77
CA LEU A 222 -3.06 -7.88 1.56
C LEU A 222 -3.81 -8.38 2.81
N LEU A 223 -3.17 -9.24 3.60
CA LEU A 223 -3.71 -9.84 4.81
C LEU A 223 -3.43 -9.04 6.09
N ASP A 224 -2.87 -7.84 5.99
CA ASP A 224 -2.80 -6.95 7.15
C ASP A 224 -4.17 -6.33 7.45
N LEU A 225 -4.93 -7.04 8.27
CA LEU A 225 -6.31 -6.72 8.68
C LEU A 225 -6.41 -6.18 10.11
N CYS A 226 -5.30 -5.70 10.69
CA CYS A 226 -5.29 -5.21 12.06
C CYS A 226 -6.25 -4.03 12.27
N GLU A 227 -7.01 -4.06 13.38
CA GLU A 227 -7.84 -2.93 13.84
C GLU A 227 -6.99 -1.69 14.12
N ASP A 228 -5.77 -1.88 14.64
CA ASP A 228 -4.85 -0.80 15.03
C ASP A 228 -4.15 -0.11 13.84
N ARG A 229 -4.60 -0.34 12.59
CA ARG A 229 -4.01 0.32 11.40
C ARG A 229 -4.18 1.84 11.39
N TYR A 230 -5.06 2.39 12.22
CA TYR A 230 -5.26 3.83 12.32
C TYR A 230 -4.79 4.37 13.65
N ASP A 231 -3.93 5.41 13.61
CA ASP A 231 -3.49 6.10 14.81
C ASP A 231 -4.55 7.08 15.28
N LEU A 232 -5.28 6.73 16.34
CA LEU A 232 -6.34 7.56 16.90
C LEU A 232 -5.85 8.94 17.37
N VAL A 233 -4.56 9.07 17.74
CA VAL A 233 -3.97 10.36 18.13
C VAL A 233 -3.71 11.21 16.89
N ALA A 234 -3.14 10.64 15.85
CA ALA A 234 -2.95 11.29 14.56
C ALA A 234 -4.30 11.74 13.98
N LEU A 235 -5.33 10.87 13.99
CA LEU A 235 -6.67 11.19 13.52
C LEU A 235 -7.28 12.40 14.24
N LYS A 236 -7.11 12.49 15.56
CA LYS A 236 -7.58 13.66 16.33
C LYS A 236 -6.85 14.95 15.94
N HIS A 237 -5.59 14.84 15.56
CA HIS A 237 -4.80 15.98 15.11
C HIS A 237 -5.24 16.47 13.73
N TYR A 238 -5.53 15.56 12.80
CA TYR A 238 -5.98 15.89 11.44
C TYR A 238 -7.43 16.37 11.36
N GLY A 239 -8.26 16.02 12.33
CA GLY A 239 -9.69 16.36 12.36
C GLY A 239 -10.52 15.45 11.45
N LYS A 240 -11.39 16.02 10.59
CA LYS A 240 -12.25 15.21 9.69
C LYS A 240 -11.38 14.53 8.63
N LEU A 241 -11.48 13.21 8.52
CA LEU A 241 -10.88 12.43 7.43
C LEU A 241 -11.62 12.66 6.10
N PRO A 242 -10.96 12.48 4.95
CA PRO A 242 -11.64 12.26 3.69
C PRO A 242 -12.63 11.09 3.80
N ASP A 243 -13.74 11.20 3.09
CA ASP A 243 -14.82 10.20 3.20
C ASP A 243 -14.34 8.79 2.83
N ILE A 244 -13.46 8.67 1.82
CA ILE A 244 -12.87 7.40 1.44
C ILE A 244 -11.96 6.83 2.55
N SER A 245 -11.16 7.66 3.22
CA SER A 245 -10.31 7.22 4.34
C SER A 245 -11.15 6.77 5.54
N GLU A 246 -12.28 7.43 5.80
CA GLU A 246 -13.22 7.03 6.84
C GLU A 246 -13.86 5.67 6.51
N LEU A 247 -14.20 5.42 5.25
CA LEU A 247 -14.72 4.12 4.81
C LEU A 247 -13.69 2.99 4.97
N TYR A 248 -12.41 3.24 4.62
CA TYR A 248 -11.35 2.26 4.83
C TYR A 248 -11.08 2.01 6.31
N LYS A 249 -11.14 3.04 7.16
CA LYS A 249 -11.05 2.89 8.63
C LYS A 249 -12.16 1.99 9.13
N LYS A 250 -13.42 2.28 8.79
CA LYS A 250 -14.58 1.44 9.16
C LYS A 250 -14.47 0.02 8.62
N LYS A 251 -13.83 -0.19 7.44
CA LYS A 251 -13.55 -1.53 6.92
C LYS A 251 -12.71 -2.35 7.90
N HIS A 252 -11.63 -1.77 8.44
CA HIS A 252 -10.79 -2.47 9.43
C HIS A 252 -11.52 -2.68 10.77
N GLU A 253 -12.27 -1.69 11.23
CA GLU A 253 -13.09 -1.79 12.44
C GLU A 253 -14.21 -2.86 12.35
N ALA A 254 -14.63 -3.22 11.15
CA ALA A 254 -15.66 -4.22 10.89
C ALA A 254 -15.17 -5.66 10.95
N ILE A 255 -13.87 -5.90 10.98
CA ILE A 255 -13.29 -7.24 11.04
C ILE A 255 -13.45 -7.80 12.45
N GLU A 256 -14.23 -8.88 12.61
CA GLU A 256 -14.47 -9.51 13.91
C GLU A 256 -13.62 -10.76 14.15
N HIS A 257 -13.25 -11.45 13.06
CA HIS A 257 -12.51 -12.69 13.17
C HIS A 257 -11.49 -12.81 12.03
N VAL A 258 -10.28 -13.19 12.40
CA VAL A 258 -9.20 -13.49 11.47
C VAL A 258 -8.45 -14.72 11.95
N LEU A 259 -8.29 -15.70 11.06
CA LEU A 259 -7.44 -16.86 11.28
C LEU A 259 -6.60 -17.15 10.04
N TYR A 260 -5.28 -17.14 10.21
CA TYR A 260 -4.33 -17.59 9.19
C TYR A 260 -3.62 -18.84 9.67
N SER A 261 -3.57 -19.87 8.82
CA SER A 261 -2.84 -21.11 9.09
C SER A 261 -2.30 -21.69 7.78
N THR A 262 -1.55 -22.76 7.88
CA THR A 262 -1.04 -23.51 6.72
C THR A 262 -2.14 -24.18 5.88
N GLU A 263 -3.32 -24.32 6.43
CA GLU A 263 -4.42 -25.06 5.83
C GLU A 263 -5.56 -24.14 5.38
N LYS A 264 -5.76 -23.01 6.06
CA LYS A 264 -6.89 -22.13 5.78
C LYS A 264 -6.62 -20.67 6.13
N ILE A 265 -7.30 -19.80 5.39
CA ILE A 265 -7.51 -18.39 5.70
C ILE A 265 -8.99 -18.22 5.96
N GLU A 266 -9.35 -17.65 7.13
CA GLU A 266 -10.73 -17.44 7.53
C GLU A 266 -10.90 -16.01 8.04
N ILE A 267 -11.83 -15.25 7.46
CA ILE A 267 -12.04 -13.83 7.79
C ILE A 267 -13.55 -13.58 7.85
N ILE A 268 -14.02 -13.01 8.97
CA ILE A 268 -15.41 -12.65 9.15
C ILE A 268 -15.50 -11.17 9.53
N ALA A 269 -16.36 -10.44 8.84
CA ALA A 269 -16.60 -9.03 9.07
C ALA A 269 -18.09 -8.74 9.30
N LYS A 270 -18.38 -7.74 10.14
CA LYS A 270 -19.75 -7.26 10.38
C LYS A 270 -19.82 -5.74 10.34
N THR A 271 -20.82 -5.23 9.67
CA THR A 271 -21.08 -3.79 9.59
C THR A 271 -22.58 -3.50 9.47
N SER A 272 -22.96 -2.29 9.86
CA SER A 272 -24.30 -1.75 9.58
C SER A 272 -24.30 -0.75 8.41
N ASP A 273 -23.13 -0.45 7.84
CA ASP A 273 -22.94 0.50 6.75
C ASP A 273 -22.82 -0.25 5.41
N GLU A 274 -23.78 -0.05 4.52
CA GLU A 274 -23.81 -0.73 3.22
C GLU A 274 -22.59 -0.39 2.33
N LYS A 275 -22.06 0.85 2.41
CA LYS A 275 -20.87 1.23 1.64
C LYS A 275 -19.64 0.48 2.14
N VAL A 276 -19.49 0.39 3.46
CA VAL A 276 -18.41 -0.39 4.09
C VAL A 276 -18.53 -1.86 3.71
N CYS A 277 -19.75 -2.42 3.74
CA CYS A 277 -20.01 -3.80 3.36
C CYS A 277 -19.56 -4.10 1.92
N LYS A 278 -19.88 -3.23 0.95
CA LYS A 278 -19.44 -3.37 -0.45
C LYS A 278 -17.92 -3.32 -0.61
N ILE A 279 -17.25 -2.46 0.16
CA ILE A 279 -15.77 -2.36 0.14
C ILE A 279 -15.15 -3.65 0.71
N ILE A 280 -15.69 -4.19 1.78
CA ILE A 280 -15.22 -5.46 2.37
C ILE A 280 -15.42 -6.61 1.40
N ASP A 281 -16.61 -6.72 0.78
CA ASP A 281 -16.91 -7.77 -0.20
C ASP A 281 -15.96 -7.73 -1.40
N ALA A 282 -15.69 -6.54 -1.95
CA ALA A 282 -14.73 -6.37 -3.02
C ALA A 282 -13.30 -6.77 -2.59
N TRP A 283 -12.92 -6.44 -1.35
CA TRP A 283 -11.63 -6.80 -0.81
C TRP A 283 -11.50 -8.31 -0.55
N PHE A 284 -12.54 -8.96 -0.06
CA PHE A 284 -12.57 -10.41 0.10
C PHE A 284 -12.44 -11.14 -1.24
N LYS A 285 -13.09 -10.64 -2.29
CA LYS A 285 -12.89 -11.16 -3.66
C LYS A 285 -11.43 -11.08 -4.10
N TYR A 286 -10.78 -9.95 -3.83
CA TYR A 286 -9.36 -9.78 -4.14
C TYR A 286 -8.48 -10.76 -3.32
N ILE A 287 -8.77 -10.99 -2.04
CA ILE A 287 -8.08 -12.02 -1.24
C ILE A 287 -8.26 -13.41 -1.88
N HIS A 288 -9.48 -13.77 -2.30
CA HIS A 288 -9.74 -15.04 -2.98
C HIS A 288 -8.92 -15.18 -4.27
N GLU A 289 -8.89 -14.15 -5.10
CA GLU A 289 -8.13 -14.15 -6.35
C GLU A 289 -6.63 -14.38 -6.09
N GLU A 290 -6.03 -13.64 -5.17
CA GLU A 290 -4.61 -13.74 -4.86
C GLU A 290 -4.23 -15.09 -4.25
N VAL A 291 -5.00 -15.56 -3.28
CA VAL A 291 -4.71 -16.83 -2.59
C VAL A 291 -4.97 -18.03 -3.51
N ASN A 292 -6.06 -18.02 -4.29
CA ASN A 292 -6.34 -19.09 -5.24
C ASN A 292 -5.29 -19.14 -6.36
N TYR A 293 -4.77 -17.98 -6.79
CA TYR A 293 -3.65 -17.95 -7.71
C TYR A 293 -2.39 -18.59 -7.11
N LEU A 294 -2.05 -18.26 -5.86
CA LEU A 294 -0.93 -18.90 -5.15
C LEU A 294 -1.13 -20.41 -5.05
N ILE A 295 -2.33 -20.87 -4.66
CA ILE A 295 -2.65 -22.29 -4.53
C ILE A 295 -2.44 -23.02 -5.87
N ALA A 296 -3.00 -22.46 -6.97
CA ALA A 296 -2.93 -23.05 -8.31
C ALA A 296 -1.50 -23.12 -8.85
N HIS A 297 -0.66 -22.13 -8.53
CA HIS A 297 0.72 -22.02 -9.00
C HIS A 297 1.77 -22.30 -7.92
N TRP A 298 1.39 -22.97 -6.84
CA TRP A 298 2.26 -23.23 -5.68
C TRP A 298 3.63 -23.76 -6.09
N SER A 299 3.68 -24.80 -6.90
CA SER A 299 4.94 -25.42 -7.35
C SER A 299 5.80 -24.53 -8.24
N GLU A 300 5.21 -23.52 -8.85
CA GLU A 300 5.93 -22.55 -9.68
C GLU A 300 6.46 -21.36 -8.88
N ILE A 301 5.80 -21.04 -7.76
CA ILE A 301 6.11 -19.88 -6.92
C ILE A 301 6.98 -20.27 -5.74
N VAL A 302 6.57 -21.32 -5.02
CA VAL A 302 7.17 -21.71 -3.74
C VAL A 302 8.38 -22.63 -3.96
N PRO A 303 9.47 -22.46 -3.21
CA PRO A 303 10.62 -23.35 -3.23
C PRO A 303 10.22 -24.81 -3.00
N SER A 304 10.79 -25.74 -3.76
CA SER A 304 10.47 -27.18 -3.67
C SER A 304 10.75 -27.78 -2.30
N GLU A 305 11.73 -27.21 -1.61
CA GLU A 305 12.16 -27.61 -0.25
C GLU A 305 11.07 -27.38 0.80
N LEU A 306 10.10 -26.50 0.53
CA LEU A 306 8.99 -26.19 1.42
C LEU A 306 7.78 -27.12 1.25
N GLY A 307 7.87 -28.08 0.32
CA GLY A 307 6.82 -29.08 0.10
C GLY A 307 5.59 -28.57 -0.66
N GLY A 308 4.58 -29.40 -0.75
CA GLY A 308 3.35 -29.12 -1.48
C GLY A 308 2.42 -28.13 -0.76
N CYS A 309 1.45 -27.59 -1.51
CA CYS A 309 0.39 -26.75 -0.96
C CYS A 309 -0.54 -27.56 -0.06
N THR A 310 -0.81 -27.05 1.12
CA THR A 310 -1.78 -27.60 2.08
C THR A 310 -2.97 -26.67 2.30
N MET A 311 -2.93 -25.48 1.69
CA MET A 311 -3.92 -24.43 1.88
C MET A 311 -5.17 -24.71 1.05
N ALA A 312 -6.34 -24.56 1.68
CA ALA A 312 -7.63 -24.54 1.00
C ALA A 312 -7.97 -23.12 0.53
N GLU A 313 -9.01 -23.01 -0.30
CA GLU A 313 -9.56 -21.70 -0.67
C GLU A 313 -9.90 -20.87 0.58
N PRO A 314 -9.72 -19.54 0.54
CA PRO A 314 -10.10 -18.68 1.65
C PRO A 314 -11.59 -18.79 1.98
N TYR A 315 -11.90 -18.78 3.25
CA TYR A 315 -13.27 -18.66 3.73
C TYR A 315 -13.50 -17.24 4.24
N THR A 316 -14.39 -16.50 3.59
CA THR A 316 -14.68 -15.11 3.96
C THR A 316 -16.17 -14.86 4.00
N GLU A 317 -16.63 -14.15 5.04
CA GLU A 317 -18.02 -13.76 5.19
C GLU A 317 -18.12 -12.29 5.61
N VAL A 318 -19.04 -11.56 5.04
CA VAL A 318 -19.40 -10.22 5.49
C VAL A 318 -20.89 -10.15 5.81
N TYR A 319 -21.22 -9.60 6.97
CA TYR A 319 -22.59 -9.45 7.43
C TYR A 319 -23.00 -7.98 7.45
N LEU A 320 -24.13 -7.68 6.81
CA LEU A 320 -24.78 -6.38 6.86
C LEU A 320 -26.00 -6.49 7.81
N ASN A 321 -25.99 -5.74 8.92
CA ASN A 321 -27.04 -5.80 9.93
C ASN A 321 -27.34 -7.24 10.42
N ASN A 322 -26.29 -8.05 10.64
CA ASN A 322 -26.34 -9.46 11.03
C ASN A 322 -26.97 -10.42 9.98
N VAL A 323 -27.13 -9.98 8.75
CA VAL A 323 -27.55 -10.81 7.63
C VAL A 323 -26.36 -11.00 6.69
N LEU A 324 -26.09 -12.26 6.31
CA LEU A 324 -25.00 -12.56 5.36
C LEU A 324 -25.23 -11.78 4.06
N TYR A 325 -24.24 -10.98 3.70
CA TYR A 325 -24.28 -10.18 2.50
C TYR A 325 -23.81 -11.04 1.32
N ASN A 326 -24.75 -11.30 0.40
CA ASN A 326 -24.43 -11.93 -0.87
C ASN A 326 -24.48 -10.85 -1.94
N SER A 327 -23.31 -10.39 -2.40
CA SER A 327 -23.28 -9.68 -3.67
C SER A 327 -23.70 -10.70 -4.74
N ASN A 328 -24.92 -10.60 -5.23
CA ASN A 328 -25.29 -11.36 -6.41
C ASN A 328 -24.26 -11.07 -7.50
N PRO A 329 -23.67 -12.11 -8.16
CA PRO A 329 -22.92 -11.84 -9.36
C PRO A 329 -23.87 -11.09 -10.30
N ILE A 330 -23.44 -9.90 -10.72
CA ILE A 330 -24.14 -9.16 -11.77
C ILE A 330 -24.20 -10.12 -12.97
N PRO A 331 -25.41 -10.40 -13.49
CA PRO A 331 -25.59 -11.36 -14.58
C PRO A 331 -24.86 -10.92 -15.84
#